data_051a268b1809e25e1b31163bf83ede94
#
_entry.id   051a268b1809e25e1b31163bf83ede94
#
_cell.length_a   1.000
_cell.length_b   1.000
_cell.length_c   1.000
_cell.angle_alpha   90.00
_cell.angle_beta   90.00
_cell.angle_gamma   90.00
#
_symmetry.space_group_name_H-M   'P 1'
#
loop_
_entity.id
_entity.type
_entity.pdbx_description
1 polymer ?
#
loop_
_entity_poly.entity_id
_entity_poly.type
_entity_poly.pdbx_seq_one_letter_code
_entity_poly.pdbx_strand_id
1 'polypeptide(L)'
;MSKCSRCLLDETVPELKINDKGWCQYCEIYDRLCINYPIGEKGQEKWNQILAAIKASKSKYNCIVGISGGVDSTYTLLQAKKMGLNPLAVHCDTGWNTKIAVTNIKKACSILKVELVTLVIDWEEFRDLQRSFLRSSTPDADIPADIAILATLFRVASKYKIKYILNGHSFRTEFMNPIGWTYYDGTYIKNIQKQFGEKKLKKFPNFTISEYVKHVIIKRTKIIQFLNYVDYSKEQAKEILVTELDWKDPGGHHHENSFTHFFQSYYLPTKFGIDKRKVKLSADVLSGRISRHQGIDELKITYPIDMQVVDYAIKKLQLSQDEFNSIMNEKPKSFLDYQTNANFISRVWWAIDFLYKIGIVQDLVYHKYKILTKIMKKKK
;
A
#
# COMPACT_ATOMS: atom_id res chain seq x y z
N MET A 1 -11.01 -15.05 -23.15
CA MET A 1 -10.88 -14.41 -21.83
C MET A 1 -9.49 -14.71 -21.27
N SER A 2 -8.69 -13.69 -21.01
CA SER A 2 -7.29 -13.86 -20.58
C SER A 2 -7.22 -14.14 -19.09
N LYS A 3 -7.09 -15.42 -18.71
CA LYS A 3 -6.88 -15.85 -17.31
C LYS A 3 -5.48 -16.37 -17.14
N CYS A 4 -4.81 -15.98 -16.06
CA CYS A 4 -3.51 -16.56 -15.74
C CYS A 4 -3.68 -18.01 -15.26
N SER A 5 -2.87 -18.92 -15.81
CA SER A 5 -2.88 -20.33 -15.40
C SER A 5 -2.20 -20.58 -14.06
N ARG A 6 -1.38 -19.62 -13.58
CA ARG A 6 -0.57 -19.76 -12.36
C ARG A 6 -1.13 -19.05 -11.15
N CYS A 7 -1.56 -17.78 -11.28
CA CYS A 7 -2.22 -17.03 -10.20
C CYS A 7 -3.72 -16.87 -10.46
N LEU A 8 -4.37 -15.93 -9.76
CA LEU A 8 -5.82 -15.70 -9.85
C LEU A 8 -6.20 -14.43 -10.61
N LEU A 9 -5.22 -13.73 -11.20
CA LEU A 9 -5.49 -12.53 -12.00
C LEU A 9 -6.07 -12.92 -13.36
N ASP A 10 -7.03 -12.14 -13.82
CA ASP A 10 -7.81 -12.39 -15.04
C ASP A 10 -8.04 -11.08 -15.84
N GLU A 11 -8.94 -11.14 -16.80
CA GLU A 11 -9.32 -10.02 -17.69
C GLU A 11 -9.82 -8.76 -16.99
N THR A 12 -10.18 -8.83 -15.71
CA THR A 12 -10.53 -7.64 -14.91
C THR A 12 -9.31 -6.75 -14.64
N VAL A 13 -8.09 -7.28 -14.84
CA VAL A 13 -6.84 -6.52 -14.76
C VAL A 13 -6.56 -5.85 -16.10
N PRO A 14 -6.60 -4.52 -16.20
CA PRO A 14 -6.29 -3.83 -17.43
C PRO A 14 -4.89 -4.16 -17.97
N GLU A 15 -4.80 -4.38 -19.28
CA GLU A 15 -3.54 -4.70 -19.96
C GLU A 15 -2.82 -5.96 -19.39
N LEU A 16 -3.58 -6.95 -18.90
CA LEU A 16 -3.02 -8.23 -18.49
C LEU A 16 -2.40 -8.93 -19.73
N LYS A 17 -1.12 -9.26 -19.61
CA LYS A 17 -0.39 -10.00 -20.65
C LYS A 17 -0.10 -11.40 -20.16
N ILE A 18 -0.39 -12.38 -20.98
CA ILE A 18 -0.11 -13.79 -20.73
C ILE A 18 1.02 -14.21 -21.67
N ASN A 19 2.04 -14.90 -21.16
CA ASN A 19 3.13 -15.47 -21.94
C ASN A 19 2.78 -16.87 -22.46
N ASP A 20 3.70 -17.48 -23.22
CA ASP A 20 3.51 -18.80 -23.84
C ASP A 20 3.31 -19.95 -22.82
N LYS A 21 3.72 -19.75 -21.55
CA LYS A 21 3.47 -20.68 -20.43
C LYS A 21 2.09 -20.48 -19.79
N GLY A 22 1.29 -19.54 -20.28
CA GLY A 22 0.01 -19.18 -19.67
C GLY A 22 0.14 -18.29 -18.42
N TRP A 23 1.32 -17.73 -18.11
CA TRP A 23 1.57 -16.92 -16.92
C TRP A 23 1.47 -15.43 -17.23
N CYS A 24 0.92 -14.67 -16.29
CA CYS A 24 0.85 -13.22 -16.46
C CYS A 24 2.18 -12.53 -16.07
N GLN A 25 2.35 -11.28 -16.56
CA GLN A 25 3.51 -10.47 -16.25
C GLN A 25 3.74 -10.24 -14.73
N TYR A 26 2.69 -10.32 -13.91
CA TYR A 26 2.79 -10.19 -12.46
C TYR A 26 3.42 -11.45 -11.83
N CYS A 27 3.15 -12.64 -12.37
CA CYS A 27 3.84 -13.86 -11.93
C CYS A 27 5.35 -13.80 -12.22
N GLU A 28 5.74 -13.27 -13.38
CA GLU A 28 7.16 -13.09 -13.71
C GLU A 28 7.85 -12.09 -12.77
N ILE A 29 7.13 -11.03 -12.37
CA ILE A 29 7.64 -10.07 -11.38
C ILE A 29 7.78 -10.77 -10.02
N TYR A 30 6.80 -11.57 -9.62
CA TYR A 30 6.88 -12.33 -8.37
C TYR A 30 8.13 -13.21 -8.31
N ASP A 31 8.46 -13.94 -9.37
CA ASP A 31 9.66 -14.79 -9.43
C ASP A 31 10.93 -13.97 -9.30
N ARG A 32 11.01 -12.80 -9.96
CA ARG A 32 12.14 -11.87 -9.81
C ARG A 32 12.28 -11.35 -8.39
N LEU A 33 11.16 -11.02 -7.74
CA LEU A 33 11.16 -10.59 -6.34
C LEU A 33 11.63 -11.72 -5.43
N CYS A 34 11.27 -12.98 -5.67
CA CYS A 34 11.78 -14.12 -4.91
C CYS A 34 13.30 -14.27 -5.03
N ILE A 35 13.88 -14.00 -6.21
CA ILE A 35 15.34 -13.99 -6.42
C ILE A 35 15.99 -12.85 -5.64
N ASN A 36 15.39 -11.65 -5.70
CA ASN A 36 15.94 -10.45 -5.04
C ASN A 36 15.78 -10.49 -3.51
N TYR A 37 14.74 -11.16 -3.03
CA TYR A 37 14.41 -11.31 -1.60
C TYR A 37 14.31 -12.80 -1.26
N PRO A 38 15.41 -13.56 -1.24
CA PRO A 38 15.37 -14.95 -0.84
C PRO A 38 14.95 -15.09 0.63
N ILE A 39 14.37 -16.23 0.99
CA ILE A 39 14.09 -16.65 2.38
C ILE A 39 15.11 -17.70 2.80
N GLY A 40 15.04 -18.13 4.07
CA GLY A 40 16.01 -19.04 4.65
C GLY A 40 17.38 -18.38 4.88
N GLU A 41 18.45 -19.15 4.87
CA GLU A 41 19.82 -18.68 5.20
C GLU A 41 20.24 -17.45 4.37
N LYS A 42 20.05 -17.49 3.04
CA LYS A 42 20.39 -16.36 2.16
C LYS A 42 19.57 -15.10 2.45
N GLY A 43 18.32 -15.27 2.86
CA GLY A 43 17.46 -14.16 3.29
C GLY A 43 17.97 -13.57 4.61
N GLN A 44 18.31 -14.42 5.55
CA GLN A 44 18.84 -14.01 6.85
C GLN A 44 20.20 -13.31 6.72
N GLU A 45 21.10 -13.77 5.85
CA GLU A 45 22.36 -13.10 5.56
C GLU A 45 22.16 -11.68 5.02
N LYS A 46 21.28 -11.53 4.00
CA LYS A 46 20.93 -10.21 3.46
C LYS A 46 20.31 -9.30 4.50
N TRP A 47 19.40 -9.86 5.31
CA TRP A 47 18.79 -9.11 6.40
C TRP A 47 19.82 -8.67 7.44
N ASN A 48 20.75 -9.53 7.83
CA ASN A 48 21.79 -9.20 8.81
C ASN A 48 22.69 -8.05 8.34
N GLN A 49 23.01 -7.99 7.03
CA GLN A 49 23.75 -6.86 6.46
C GLN A 49 22.94 -5.54 6.55
N ILE A 50 21.64 -5.59 6.23
CA ILE A 50 20.76 -4.43 6.36
C ILE A 50 20.62 -4.01 7.82
N LEU A 51 20.43 -4.97 8.72
CA LEU A 51 20.29 -4.74 10.16
C LEU A 51 21.54 -4.09 10.74
N ALA A 52 22.73 -4.55 10.35
CA ALA A 52 24.00 -3.97 10.77
C ALA A 52 24.10 -2.50 10.29
N ALA A 53 23.72 -2.21 9.05
CA ALA A 53 23.70 -0.84 8.53
C ALA A 53 22.70 0.07 9.27
N ILE A 54 21.53 -0.46 9.67
CA ILE A 54 20.55 0.28 10.47
C ILE A 54 21.12 0.55 11.88
N LYS A 55 21.73 -0.45 12.52
CA LYS A 55 22.35 -0.31 13.85
C LYS A 55 23.50 0.68 13.88
N ALA A 56 24.26 0.78 12.80
CA ALA A 56 25.36 1.75 12.66
C ALA A 56 24.90 3.20 12.52
N SER A 57 23.59 3.45 12.43
CA SER A 57 23.04 4.80 12.38
C SER A 57 23.30 5.56 13.68
N LYS A 58 23.87 6.77 13.57
CA LYS A 58 24.18 7.65 14.71
C LYS A 58 22.97 8.52 15.16
N SER A 59 21.79 8.35 14.54
CA SER A 59 20.59 9.09 14.93
C SER A 59 20.02 8.57 16.25
N LYS A 60 19.28 9.43 16.99
CA LYS A 60 18.58 9.02 18.22
C LYS A 60 17.74 7.75 18.00
N TYR A 61 17.07 7.66 16.86
CA TYR A 61 16.32 6.47 16.41
C TYR A 61 17.05 5.85 15.21
N ASN A 62 17.23 4.53 15.21
CA ASN A 62 17.88 3.84 14.09
C ASN A 62 17.02 3.79 12.85
N CYS A 63 15.70 3.68 13.03
CA CYS A 63 14.73 3.57 11.96
C CYS A 63 13.37 4.13 12.37
N ILE A 64 12.51 4.34 11.37
CA ILE A 64 11.06 4.50 11.57
C ILE A 64 10.40 3.16 11.34
N VAL A 65 9.31 2.88 12.08
CA VAL A 65 8.34 1.86 11.75
C VAL A 65 6.98 2.54 11.55
N GLY A 66 6.43 2.46 10.33
CA GLY A 66 5.06 2.88 10.07
C GLY A 66 4.08 1.92 10.74
N ILE A 67 3.17 2.44 11.58
CA ILE A 67 2.24 1.61 12.34
C ILE A 67 0.78 2.00 12.05
N SER A 68 -0.04 1.01 11.65
CA SER A 68 -1.48 1.15 11.39
C SER A 68 -2.35 0.48 12.46
N GLY A 69 -1.76 -0.33 13.34
CA GLY A 69 -2.48 -1.18 14.30
C GLY A 69 -2.92 -2.53 13.72
N GLY A 70 -2.70 -2.76 12.43
CA GLY A 70 -2.84 -4.05 11.78
C GLY A 70 -1.68 -5.00 12.09
N VAL A 71 -1.84 -6.29 11.74
CA VAL A 71 -0.89 -7.35 12.10
C VAL A 71 0.52 -7.09 11.57
N ASP A 72 0.66 -6.79 10.28
CA ASP A 72 1.97 -6.68 9.60
C ASP A 72 2.83 -5.55 10.17
N SER A 73 2.24 -4.37 10.37
CA SER A 73 2.93 -3.20 10.92
C SER A 73 3.30 -3.36 12.39
N THR A 74 2.40 -3.95 13.18
CA THR A 74 2.62 -4.19 14.62
C THR A 74 3.68 -5.27 14.83
N TYR A 75 3.64 -6.34 14.02
CA TYR A 75 4.67 -7.38 14.03
C TYR A 75 6.05 -6.83 13.63
N THR A 76 6.09 -5.98 12.60
CA THR A 76 7.34 -5.30 12.20
C THR A 76 7.92 -4.46 13.34
N LEU A 77 7.10 -3.75 14.10
CA LEU A 77 7.54 -2.98 15.27
C LEU A 77 8.10 -3.89 16.38
N LEU A 78 7.40 -4.98 16.70
CA LEU A 78 7.84 -5.96 17.67
C LEU A 78 9.19 -6.56 17.28
N GLN A 79 9.33 -7.00 16.02
CA GLN A 79 10.58 -7.58 15.54
C GLN A 79 11.73 -6.57 15.52
N ALA A 80 11.48 -5.31 15.15
CA ALA A 80 12.49 -4.26 15.22
C ALA A 80 13.05 -4.12 16.64
N LYS A 81 12.19 -4.17 17.67
CA LYS A 81 12.63 -4.15 19.09
C LYS A 81 13.40 -5.42 19.47
N LYS A 82 12.89 -6.60 19.10
CA LYS A 82 13.57 -7.87 19.40
C LYS A 82 14.97 -7.95 18.77
N MET A 83 15.16 -7.36 17.61
CA MET A 83 16.45 -7.24 16.94
C MET A 83 17.38 -6.18 17.55
N GLY A 84 16.99 -5.52 18.63
CA GLY A 84 17.79 -4.51 19.34
C GLY A 84 17.85 -3.16 18.63
N LEU A 85 16.88 -2.83 17.78
CA LEU A 85 16.73 -1.50 17.20
C LEU A 85 16.04 -0.54 18.21
N ASN A 86 16.29 0.74 18.01
CA ASN A 86 15.56 1.83 18.68
C ASN A 86 14.66 2.55 17.65
N PRO A 87 13.49 1.97 17.28
CA PRO A 87 12.61 2.53 16.28
C PRO A 87 11.83 3.73 16.83
N LEU A 88 11.48 4.66 15.93
CA LEU A 88 10.42 5.64 16.13
C LEU A 88 9.15 5.10 15.45
N ALA A 89 8.08 4.86 16.19
CA ALA A 89 6.80 4.50 15.62
C ALA A 89 6.14 5.74 15.01
N VAL A 90 5.65 5.63 13.78
CA VAL A 90 4.99 6.74 13.08
C VAL A 90 3.63 6.30 12.59
N HIS A 91 2.60 7.01 13.03
CA HIS A 91 1.22 6.81 12.63
C HIS A 91 0.70 8.02 11.86
N CYS A 92 0.04 7.78 10.73
CA CYS A 92 -0.71 8.79 10.00
C CYS A 92 -2.19 8.59 10.29
N ASP A 93 -2.78 9.48 11.06
CA ASP A 93 -4.21 9.43 11.36
C ASP A 93 -5.00 10.13 10.27
N THR A 94 -5.67 9.32 9.45
CA THR A 94 -6.52 9.76 8.35
C THR A 94 -7.97 10.03 8.79
N GLY A 95 -8.27 9.85 10.07
CA GLY A 95 -9.63 9.97 10.60
C GLY A 95 -10.50 8.72 10.39
N TRP A 96 -10.01 7.67 9.74
CA TRP A 96 -10.77 6.44 9.44
C TRP A 96 -10.38 5.24 10.29
N ASN A 97 -9.42 5.42 11.19
CA ASN A 97 -8.94 4.33 12.04
C ASN A 97 -10.02 3.84 12.99
N THR A 98 -10.15 2.52 13.12
CA THR A 98 -11.05 1.91 14.10
C THR A 98 -10.52 2.08 15.52
N LYS A 99 -11.40 2.01 16.52
CA LYS A 99 -10.99 2.06 17.93
C LYS A 99 -10.01 0.94 18.28
N ILE A 100 -10.20 -0.25 17.69
CA ILE A 100 -9.30 -1.41 17.87
C ILE A 100 -7.90 -1.08 17.34
N ALA A 101 -7.78 -0.54 16.13
CA ALA A 101 -6.51 -0.16 15.55
C ALA A 101 -5.74 0.86 16.41
N VAL A 102 -6.43 1.92 16.85
CA VAL A 102 -5.84 2.95 17.72
C VAL A 102 -5.40 2.35 19.06
N THR A 103 -6.19 1.43 19.63
CA THR A 103 -5.84 0.74 20.89
C THR A 103 -4.61 -0.15 20.71
N ASN A 104 -4.55 -0.91 19.60
CA ASN A 104 -3.40 -1.75 19.27
C ASN A 104 -2.10 -0.93 19.14
N ILE A 105 -2.16 0.23 18.46
CA ILE A 105 -1.01 1.13 18.32
C ILE A 105 -0.51 1.57 19.70
N LYS A 106 -1.42 2.08 20.55
CA LYS A 106 -1.06 2.59 21.89
C LYS A 106 -0.47 1.49 22.77
N LYS A 107 -1.09 0.30 22.79
CA LYS A 107 -0.60 -0.85 23.57
C LYS A 107 0.79 -1.29 23.10
N ALA A 108 0.96 -1.50 21.79
CA ALA A 108 2.24 -1.92 21.24
C ALA A 108 3.35 -0.91 21.59
N CYS A 109 3.12 0.38 21.39
CA CYS A 109 4.11 1.40 21.73
C CYS A 109 4.42 1.46 23.24
N SER A 110 3.40 1.33 24.09
CA SER A 110 3.56 1.35 25.55
C SER A 110 4.36 0.14 26.04
N ILE A 111 3.96 -1.08 25.66
CA ILE A 111 4.60 -2.32 26.09
C ILE A 111 6.06 -2.38 25.60
N LEU A 112 6.30 -2.02 24.35
CA LEU A 112 7.63 -2.01 23.74
C LEU A 112 8.50 -0.80 24.14
N LYS A 113 7.94 0.15 24.88
CA LYS A 113 8.59 1.42 25.26
C LYS A 113 9.16 2.13 24.03
N VAL A 114 8.31 2.29 23.00
CA VAL A 114 8.64 2.95 21.74
C VAL A 114 7.94 4.30 21.68
N GLU A 115 8.68 5.34 21.31
CA GLU A 115 8.10 6.67 21.11
C GLU A 115 7.21 6.67 19.85
N LEU A 116 6.01 7.24 19.97
CA LEU A 116 5.02 7.35 18.90
C LEU A 116 4.88 8.80 18.43
N VAL A 117 5.04 9.02 17.15
CA VAL A 117 4.67 10.26 16.47
C VAL A 117 3.42 10.03 15.64
N THR A 118 2.35 10.76 15.96
CA THR A 118 1.12 10.74 15.16
C THR A 118 0.99 12.05 14.39
N LEU A 119 0.85 11.94 13.06
CA LEU A 119 0.44 13.05 12.21
C LEU A 119 -1.06 12.90 11.95
N VAL A 120 -1.83 13.87 12.40
CA VAL A 120 -3.28 13.94 12.12
C VAL A 120 -3.47 14.77 10.86
N ILE A 121 -4.16 14.22 9.86
CA ILE A 121 -4.48 14.93 8.62
C ILE A 121 -5.60 15.94 8.89
N ASP A 122 -5.55 17.10 8.22
CA ASP A 122 -6.67 18.03 8.21
C ASP A 122 -7.90 17.34 7.59
N TRP A 123 -8.88 17.02 8.45
CA TRP A 123 -10.04 16.24 8.06
C TRP A 123 -10.88 16.91 6.98
N GLU A 124 -11.00 18.24 7.03
CA GLU A 124 -11.82 18.98 6.07
C GLU A 124 -11.23 18.94 4.65
N GLU A 125 -9.90 19.08 4.53
CA GLU A 125 -9.22 18.94 3.25
C GLU A 125 -9.25 17.47 2.78
N PHE A 126 -9.06 16.52 3.69
CA PHE A 126 -8.99 15.11 3.34
C PHE A 126 -10.35 14.54 2.93
N ARG A 127 -11.42 14.89 3.66
CA ARG A 127 -12.78 14.52 3.30
C ARG A 127 -13.16 15.01 1.90
N ASP A 128 -12.89 16.29 1.61
CA ASP A 128 -13.16 16.87 0.30
C ASP A 128 -12.35 16.19 -0.81
N LEU A 129 -11.09 15.83 -0.53
CA LEU A 129 -10.26 15.08 -1.47
C LEU A 129 -10.80 13.67 -1.73
N GLN A 130 -11.27 12.96 -0.71
CA GLN A 130 -11.87 11.63 -0.90
C GLN A 130 -13.18 11.73 -1.69
N ARG A 131 -14.05 12.72 -1.42
CA ARG A 131 -15.22 13.02 -2.23
C ARG A 131 -14.84 13.29 -3.70
N SER A 132 -13.78 14.05 -3.91
CA SER A 132 -13.26 14.35 -5.26
C SER A 132 -12.86 13.09 -6.01
N PHE A 133 -12.19 12.16 -5.33
CA PHE A 133 -11.82 10.86 -5.93
C PHE A 133 -13.03 9.97 -6.21
N LEU A 134 -14.04 9.95 -5.37
CA LEU A 134 -15.29 9.23 -5.64
C LEU A 134 -16.02 9.84 -6.86
N ARG A 135 -16.12 11.18 -6.92
CA ARG A 135 -16.71 11.92 -8.06
C ARG A 135 -15.92 11.73 -9.36
N SER A 136 -14.60 11.49 -9.27
CA SER A 136 -13.77 11.22 -10.46
C SER A 136 -14.07 9.88 -11.12
N SER A 137 -14.84 9.01 -10.45
CA SER A 137 -15.25 7.71 -10.98
C SER A 137 -14.07 6.79 -11.33
N THR A 138 -12.99 6.83 -10.54
CA THR A 138 -11.81 6.00 -10.72
C THR A 138 -11.65 4.97 -9.58
N PRO A 139 -10.96 3.84 -9.82
CA PRO A 139 -10.71 2.84 -8.78
C PRO A 139 -9.58 3.26 -7.81
N ASP A 140 -9.38 4.55 -7.60
CA ASP A 140 -8.24 5.13 -6.88
C ASP A 140 -8.65 5.93 -5.63
N ALA A 141 -9.90 5.74 -5.12
CA ALA A 141 -10.43 6.58 -4.05
C ALA A 141 -9.69 6.42 -2.69
N ASP A 142 -8.90 5.37 -2.51
CA ASP A 142 -8.08 5.14 -1.31
C ASP A 142 -6.62 5.66 -1.45
N ILE A 143 -6.20 6.02 -2.67
CA ILE A 143 -4.85 6.54 -2.95
C ILE A 143 -4.49 7.80 -2.14
N PRO A 144 -5.40 8.74 -1.87
CA PRO A 144 -5.10 9.86 -0.99
C PRO A 144 -4.55 9.45 0.37
N ALA A 145 -5.11 8.40 1.00
CA ALA A 145 -4.64 7.89 2.28
C ALA A 145 -3.21 7.32 2.16
N ASP A 146 -2.97 6.48 1.16
CA ASP A 146 -1.66 5.87 0.94
C ASP A 146 -0.56 6.90 0.68
N ILE A 147 -0.85 7.93 -0.14
CA ILE A 147 0.09 9.02 -0.42
C ILE A 147 0.36 9.84 0.85
N ALA A 148 -0.65 10.11 1.66
CA ALA A 148 -0.48 10.83 2.92
C ALA A 148 0.35 10.04 3.93
N ILE A 149 0.14 8.73 4.04
CA ILE A 149 0.97 7.84 4.88
C ILE A 149 2.42 7.88 4.43
N LEU A 150 2.67 7.71 3.13
CA LEU A 150 4.01 7.74 2.56
C LEU A 150 4.71 9.09 2.82
N ALA A 151 4.02 10.20 2.53
CA ALA A 151 4.54 11.54 2.79
C ALA A 151 4.85 11.78 4.27
N THR A 152 3.99 11.30 5.17
CA THR A 152 4.19 11.38 6.61
C THR A 152 5.46 10.68 7.05
N LEU A 153 5.68 9.44 6.61
CA LEU A 153 6.88 8.66 6.93
C LEU A 153 8.17 9.38 6.49
N PHE A 154 8.20 9.89 5.26
CA PHE A 154 9.37 10.62 4.77
C PHE A 154 9.59 11.98 5.44
N ARG A 155 8.52 12.71 5.76
CA ARG A 155 8.61 13.99 6.51
C ARG A 155 9.17 13.78 7.91
N VAL A 156 8.67 12.76 8.62
CA VAL A 156 9.18 12.40 9.96
C VAL A 156 10.63 11.91 9.87
N ALA A 157 10.95 11.05 8.90
CA ALA A 157 12.33 10.61 8.65
C ALA A 157 13.28 11.79 8.45
N SER A 158 12.85 12.78 7.66
CA SER A 158 13.61 14.01 7.44
C SER A 158 13.76 14.86 8.69
N LYS A 159 12.69 15.05 9.48
CA LYS A 159 12.69 15.83 10.72
C LYS A 159 13.66 15.25 11.75
N TYR A 160 13.66 13.94 11.92
CA TYR A 160 14.50 13.25 12.90
C TYR A 160 15.84 12.74 12.32
N LYS A 161 16.17 13.08 11.06
CA LYS A 161 17.40 12.68 10.35
C LYS A 161 17.58 11.16 10.29
N ILE A 162 16.47 10.41 10.16
CA ILE A 162 16.46 8.95 10.08
C ILE A 162 16.55 8.53 8.61
N LYS A 163 17.42 7.57 8.29
CA LYS A 163 17.64 7.08 6.92
C LYS A 163 16.82 5.85 6.55
N TYR A 164 16.31 5.10 7.52
CA TYR A 164 15.66 3.82 7.30
C TYR A 164 14.22 3.84 7.77
N ILE A 165 13.30 3.42 6.91
CA ILE A 165 11.88 3.24 7.21
C ILE A 165 11.59 1.76 7.03
N LEU A 166 11.21 1.05 8.09
CA LEU A 166 10.74 -0.32 8.03
C LEU A 166 9.24 -0.32 7.76
N ASN A 167 8.84 -1.07 6.75
CA ASN A 167 7.46 -1.22 6.31
C ASN A 167 7.03 -2.69 6.45
N GLY A 168 5.82 -2.92 6.95
CA GLY A 168 5.22 -4.24 7.11
C GLY A 168 4.65 -4.86 5.82
N HIS A 169 4.76 -4.21 4.67
CA HIS A 169 4.29 -4.80 3.41
C HIS A 169 5.19 -5.97 2.98
N SER A 170 4.57 -7.06 2.52
CA SER A 170 5.26 -8.18 1.87
C SER A 170 4.59 -8.58 0.57
N PHE A 171 5.37 -8.71 -0.51
CA PHE A 171 4.84 -9.20 -1.78
C PHE A 171 4.38 -10.67 -1.71
N ARG A 172 4.85 -11.43 -0.69
CA ARG A 172 4.41 -12.82 -0.48
C ARG A 172 3.05 -12.94 0.19
N THR A 173 2.58 -11.91 0.89
CA THR A 173 1.26 -11.89 1.54
C THR A 173 0.26 -10.96 0.88
N GLU A 174 0.75 -9.91 0.19
CA GLU A 174 -0.10 -8.87 -0.38
C GLU A 174 0.10 -8.68 -1.88
N PHE A 175 1.11 -9.34 -2.46
CA PHE A 175 1.48 -9.25 -3.87
C PHE A 175 1.74 -7.80 -4.33
N MET A 176 1.40 -7.52 -5.59
CA MET A 176 1.49 -6.19 -6.18
C MET A 176 0.15 -5.84 -6.83
N ASN A 177 -0.46 -4.75 -6.37
CA ASN A 177 -1.67 -4.24 -7.00
C ASN A 177 -1.41 -3.88 -8.47
N PRO A 178 -2.25 -4.37 -9.40
CA PRO A 178 -2.17 -4.00 -10.80
C PRO A 178 -2.28 -2.48 -11.01
N ILE A 179 -1.49 -1.95 -11.95
CA ILE A 179 -1.42 -0.50 -12.17
C ILE A 179 -2.76 0.11 -12.64
N GLY A 180 -3.60 -0.69 -13.29
CA GLY A 180 -4.93 -0.28 -13.69
C GLY A 180 -5.96 -0.27 -12.55
N TRP A 181 -5.62 -0.88 -11.40
CA TRP A 181 -6.46 -0.87 -10.20
C TRP A 181 -5.99 0.14 -9.17
N THR A 182 -4.74 0.60 -9.25
CA THR A 182 -4.16 1.50 -8.25
C THR A 182 -3.00 2.28 -8.84
N TYR A 183 -3.14 3.60 -8.95
CA TYR A 183 -2.11 4.47 -9.51
C TYR A 183 -1.70 5.59 -8.54
N TYR A 184 -0.44 5.59 -8.12
CA TYR A 184 0.12 6.53 -7.13
C TYR A 184 0.81 7.71 -7.82
N ASP A 185 0.26 8.93 -7.65
CA ASP A 185 0.83 10.14 -8.24
C ASP A 185 0.34 11.42 -7.54
N GLY A 186 1.26 12.20 -7.00
CA GLY A 186 0.93 13.48 -6.35
C GLY A 186 0.39 14.55 -7.31
N THR A 187 0.68 14.49 -8.62
CA THR A 187 0.10 15.37 -9.63
C THR A 187 -1.35 14.98 -9.91
N TYR A 188 -1.62 13.68 -9.96
CA TYR A 188 -2.97 13.14 -10.07
C TYR A 188 -3.87 13.60 -8.91
N ILE A 189 -3.36 13.52 -7.66
CA ILE A 189 -4.05 14.08 -6.48
C ILE A 189 -4.46 15.54 -6.70
N LYS A 190 -3.52 16.39 -7.13
CA LYS A 190 -3.78 17.81 -7.37
C LYS A 190 -4.79 18.03 -8.49
N ASN A 191 -4.71 17.24 -9.55
CA ASN A 191 -5.58 17.36 -10.71
C ASN A 191 -7.02 16.97 -10.36
N ILE A 192 -7.23 15.82 -9.68
CA ILE A 192 -8.55 15.40 -9.23
C ILE A 192 -9.16 16.45 -8.29
N GLN A 193 -8.40 16.92 -7.31
CA GLN A 193 -8.89 17.95 -6.38
C GLN A 193 -9.26 19.25 -7.09
N LYS A 194 -8.48 19.67 -8.10
CA LYS A 194 -8.78 20.86 -8.87
C LYS A 194 -10.08 20.74 -9.66
N GLN A 195 -10.41 19.54 -10.16
CA GLN A 195 -11.60 19.33 -11.00
C GLN A 195 -12.89 19.09 -10.20
N PHE A 196 -12.80 18.38 -9.08
CA PHE A 196 -13.95 17.89 -8.34
C PHE A 196 -14.04 18.38 -6.90
N GLY A 197 -12.98 19.00 -6.37
CA GLY A 197 -12.93 19.48 -5.00
C GLY A 197 -13.43 20.90 -4.83
N GLU A 198 -13.93 21.15 -3.64
CA GLU A 198 -14.42 22.46 -3.20
C GLU A 198 -13.33 23.23 -2.44
N LYS A 199 -12.34 22.53 -1.89
CA LYS A 199 -11.26 23.10 -1.05
C LYS A 199 -9.90 23.03 -1.75
N LYS A 200 -9.03 23.98 -1.45
CA LYS A 200 -7.61 23.92 -1.85
C LYS A 200 -6.84 23.09 -0.83
N LEU A 201 -6.01 22.16 -1.31
CA LEU A 201 -5.09 21.38 -0.46
C LEU A 201 -3.92 22.28 0.01
N LYS A 202 -3.95 22.74 1.25
CA LYS A 202 -2.89 23.55 1.87
C LYS A 202 -2.06 22.74 2.86
N LYS A 203 -2.70 21.88 3.63
CA LYS A 203 -2.11 21.10 4.72
C LYS A 203 -1.94 19.62 4.35
N PHE A 204 -2.66 19.13 3.35
CA PHE A 204 -2.59 17.73 2.94
C PHE A 204 -1.15 17.30 2.61
N PRO A 205 -0.65 16.22 3.23
CA PRO A 205 0.71 15.74 3.00
C PRO A 205 0.79 14.99 1.66
N ASN A 206 0.92 15.71 0.57
CA ASN A 206 1.09 15.12 -0.75
C ASN A 206 2.54 14.64 -0.98
N PHE A 207 2.72 13.64 -1.84
CA PHE A 207 4.02 13.09 -2.22
C PHE A 207 4.23 13.17 -3.73
N THR A 208 4.90 14.21 -4.17
CA THR A 208 5.18 14.50 -5.58
C THR A 208 6.53 13.93 -6.02
N ILE A 209 6.83 13.99 -7.33
CA ILE A 209 8.17 13.62 -7.86
C ILE A 209 9.28 14.44 -7.19
N SER A 210 9.06 15.72 -6.92
CA SER A 210 10.05 16.56 -6.22
C SER A 210 10.31 16.08 -4.79
N GLU A 211 9.27 15.65 -4.06
CA GLU A 211 9.44 15.04 -2.74
C GLU A 211 10.17 13.70 -2.83
N TYR A 212 9.86 12.88 -3.86
CA TYR A 212 10.60 11.64 -4.11
C TYR A 212 12.10 11.90 -4.34
N VAL A 213 12.45 12.82 -5.24
CA VAL A 213 13.83 13.20 -5.49
C VAL A 213 14.53 13.69 -4.21
N LYS A 214 13.90 14.59 -3.49
CA LYS A 214 14.42 15.14 -2.22
C LYS A 214 14.70 14.05 -1.18
N HIS A 215 13.73 13.16 -0.94
CA HIS A 215 13.84 12.19 0.13
C HIS A 215 14.61 10.93 -0.24
N VAL A 216 14.37 10.39 -1.44
CA VAL A 216 14.96 9.10 -1.85
C VAL A 216 16.34 9.31 -2.50
N ILE A 217 16.47 10.31 -3.41
CA ILE A 217 17.72 10.49 -4.15
C ILE A 217 18.71 11.35 -3.34
N ILE A 218 18.30 12.53 -2.87
CA ILE A 218 19.20 13.46 -2.18
C ILE A 218 19.47 13.01 -0.74
N LYS A 219 18.43 12.79 0.06
CA LYS A 219 18.57 12.36 1.47
C LYS A 219 18.89 10.88 1.64
N ARG A 220 18.71 10.10 0.57
CA ARG A 220 18.95 8.64 0.56
C ARG A 220 18.16 7.90 1.66
N THR A 221 16.95 8.36 1.95
CA THR A 221 16.04 7.66 2.85
C THR A 221 15.54 6.40 2.16
N LYS A 222 15.67 5.25 2.81
CA LYS A 222 15.32 3.93 2.25
C LYS A 222 14.10 3.37 2.97
N ILE A 223 13.11 2.90 2.21
CA ILE A 223 12.06 2.03 2.73
C ILE A 223 12.54 0.59 2.60
N ILE A 224 12.44 -0.17 3.68
CA ILE A 224 12.84 -1.57 3.76
C ILE A 224 11.62 -2.38 4.13
N GLN A 225 11.24 -3.31 3.27
CA GLN A 225 10.15 -4.26 3.49
C GLN A 225 10.72 -5.47 4.22
N PHE A 226 10.79 -5.38 5.56
CA PHE A 226 11.40 -6.38 6.42
C PHE A 226 10.83 -7.79 6.20
N LEU A 227 9.50 -7.89 6.08
CA LEU A 227 8.80 -9.16 5.93
C LEU A 227 9.12 -9.91 4.62
N ASN A 228 9.82 -9.28 3.68
CA ASN A 228 10.30 -9.97 2.48
C ASN A 228 11.54 -10.83 2.71
N TYR A 229 12.26 -10.64 3.82
CA TYR A 229 13.51 -11.36 4.12
C TYR A 229 13.34 -12.50 5.12
N VAL A 230 12.14 -12.62 5.69
CA VAL A 230 11.83 -13.63 6.71
C VAL A 230 10.69 -14.51 6.24
N ASP A 231 10.66 -15.74 6.75
CA ASP A 231 9.51 -16.63 6.57
C ASP A 231 8.38 -16.14 7.48
N TYR A 232 7.46 -15.36 6.88
CA TYR A 232 6.41 -14.64 7.59
C TYR A 232 5.06 -15.31 7.35
N SER A 233 4.39 -15.71 8.42
CA SER A 233 2.98 -16.12 8.43
C SER A 233 2.14 -15.11 9.22
N LYS A 234 1.02 -14.67 8.64
CA LYS A 234 0.08 -13.76 9.32
C LYS A 234 -0.57 -14.42 10.53
N GLU A 235 -0.84 -15.70 10.45
CA GLU A 235 -1.47 -16.48 11.52
C GLU A 235 -0.55 -16.56 12.74
N GLN A 236 0.69 -16.98 12.56
CA GLN A 236 1.70 -17.01 13.62
C GLN A 236 1.97 -15.61 14.19
N ALA A 237 2.03 -14.60 13.33
CA ALA A 237 2.22 -13.23 13.79
C ALA A 237 1.07 -12.76 14.68
N LYS A 238 -0.19 -13.10 14.36
CA LYS A 238 -1.35 -12.80 15.21
C LYS A 238 -1.24 -13.43 16.58
N GLU A 239 -0.89 -14.72 16.67
CA GLU A 239 -0.71 -15.44 17.93
C GLU A 239 0.37 -14.78 18.81
N ILE A 240 1.52 -14.44 18.21
CA ILE A 240 2.61 -13.75 18.88
C ILE A 240 2.16 -12.37 19.39
N LEU A 241 1.44 -11.61 18.55
CA LEU A 241 0.99 -10.27 18.92
C LEU A 241 -0.08 -10.28 20.01
N VAL A 242 -0.98 -11.26 20.02
CA VAL A 242 -1.97 -11.44 21.10
C VAL A 242 -1.24 -11.74 22.40
N THR A 243 -0.28 -12.66 22.38
CA THR A 243 0.44 -13.11 23.59
C THR A 243 1.37 -12.01 24.14
N GLU A 244 2.12 -11.32 23.27
CA GLU A 244 3.17 -10.40 23.72
C GLU A 244 2.70 -8.95 23.87
N LEU A 245 1.66 -8.54 23.13
CA LEU A 245 1.22 -7.14 23.08
C LEU A 245 -0.26 -6.93 23.43
N ASP A 246 -0.97 -7.99 23.84
CA ASP A 246 -2.43 -7.94 24.04
C ASP A 246 -3.14 -7.27 22.83
N TRP A 247 -2.66 -7.62 21.63
CA TRP A 247 -3.19 -7.12 20.36
C TRP A 247 -4.54 -7.78 20.07
N LYS A 248 -5.46 -6.99 19.50
CA LYS A 248 -6.79 -7.47 19.11
C LYS A 248 -6.94 -7.47 17.61
N ASP A 249 -7.46 -8.59 17.05
CA ASP A 249 -7.73 -8.67 15.60
C ASP A 249 -8.83 -7.66 15.23
N PRO A 250 -8.59 -6.76 14.25
CA PRO A 250 -9.63 -5.86 13.76
C PRO A 250 -10.74 -6.55 12.93
N GLY A 251 -10.64 -7.87 12.70
CA GLY A 251 -11.72 -8.68 12.12
C GLY A 251 -11.61 -8.94 10.61
N GLY A 252 -10.53 -8.49 9.95
CA GLY A 252 -10.36 -8.77 8.52
C GLY A 252 -9.18 -8.05 7.88
N HIS A 253 -8.99 -8.25 6.58
CA HIS A 253 -7.91 -7.61 5.83
C HIS A 253 -8.20 -6.12 5.64
N HIS A 254 -7.38 -5.26 6.23
CA HIS A 254 -7.53 -3.79 6.24
C HIS A 254 -8.76 -3.26 6.98
N HIS A 255 -9.37 -4.07 7.87
CA HIS A 255 -10.47 -3.61 8.73
C HIS A 255 -10.01 -2.66 9.85
N GLU A 256 -8.73 -2.40 9.97
CA GLU A 256 -8.18 -1.33 10.80
C GLU A 256 -8.59 0.08 10.30
N ASN A 257 -9.02 0.20 9.02
CA ASN A 257 -9.46 1.44 8.39
C ASN A 257 -10.86 1.27 7.79
N SER A 258 -11.85 1.99 8.30
CA SER A 258 -13.24 1.85 7.87
C SER A 258 -13.48 2.30 6.42
N PHE A 259 -12.72 3.29 5.90
CA PHE A 259 -12.85 3.70 4.51
C PHE A 259 -12.27 2.64 3.57
N THR A 260 -11.12 2.07 3.89
CA THR A 260 -10.52 0.99 3.10
C THR A 260 -11.44 -0.24 3.09
N HIS A 261 -12.11 -0.55 4.21
CA HIS A 261 -13.11 -1.61 4.27
C HIS A 261 -14.29 -1.32 3.31
N PHE A 262 -14.93 -0.15 3.40
CA PHE A 262 -15.98 0.30 2.46
C PHE A 262 -15.50 0.23 1.01
N PHE A 263 -14.31 0.75 0.74
CA PHE A 263 -13.73 0.84 -0.59
C PHE A 263 -13.52 -0.54 -1.24
N GLN A 264 -12.94 -1.48 -0.50
CA GLN A 264 -12.60 -2.81 -1.02
C GLN A 264 -13.80 -3.78 -1.04
N SER A 265 -14.72 -3.69 -0.08
CA SER A 265 -15.85 -4.61 0.02
C SER A 265 -17.08 -4.18 -0.78
N TYR A 266 -17.23 -2.88 -1.05
CA TYR A 266 -18.42 -2.35 -1.72
C TYR A 266 -18.10 -1.54 -2.98
N TYR A 267 -17.31 -0.44 -2.85
CA TYR A 267 -17.12 0.50 -3.96
C TYR A 267 -16.43 -0.13 -5.17
N LEU A 268 -15.32 -0.82 -4.97
CA LEU A 268 -14.57 -1.47 -6.06
C LEU A 268 -15.35 -2.60 -6.73
N PRO A 269 -15.92 -3.58 -6.01
CA PRO A 269 -16.63 -4.67 -6.67
C PRO A 269 -17.92 -4.21 -7.34
N THR A 270 -18.69 -3.32 -6.70
CA THR A 270 -19.98 -2.88 -7.21
C THR A 270 -19.83 -1.99 -8.44
N LYS A 271 -18.89 -1.04 -8.42
CA LYS A 271 -18.75 -0.06 -9.51
C LYS A 271 -17.83 -0.53 -10.63
N PHE A 272 -16.73 -1.22 -10.30
CA PHE A 272 -15.67 -1.55 -11.26
C PHE A 272 -15.53 -3.06 -11.51
N GLY A 273 -16.26 -3.91 -10.78
CA GLY A 273 -16.08 -5.35 -10.86
C GLY A 273 -14.70 -5.83 -10.35
N ILE A 274 -14.01 -5.00 -9.55
CA ILE A 274 -12.69 -5.28 -9.04
C ILE A 274 -12.79 -5.98 -7.68
N ASP A 275 -12.37 -7.24 -7.62
CA ASP A 275 -12.23 -7.99 -6.37
C ASP A 275 -10.75 -7.99 -5.93
N LYS A 276 -10.43 -7.19 -4.92
CA LYS A 276 -9.07 -7.09 -4.36
C LYS A 276 -8.56 -8.38 -3.73
N ARG A 277 -9.46 -9.33 -3.35
CA ARG A 277 -9.05 -10.66 -2.85
C ARG A 277 -8.20 -11.41 -3.88
N LYS A 278 -8.42 -11.19 -5.18
CA LYS A 278 -7.60 -11.79 -6.26
C LYS A 278 -6.11 -11.53 -6.07
N VAL A 279 -5.74 -10.34 -5.59
CA VAL A 279 -4.33 -9.96 -5.36
C VAL A 279 -3.76 -10.73 -4.17
N LYS A 280 -4.45 -10.69 -3.02
CA LYS A 280 -4.03 -11.41 -1.81
C LYS A 280 -3.94 -12.92 -2.05
N LEU A 281 -5.01 -13.52 -2.57
CA LEU A 281 -5.07 -14.95 -2.85
C LEU A 281 -4.04 -15.37 -3.92
N SER A 282 -3.73 -14.49 -4.88
CA SER A 282 -2.60 -14.74 -5.80
C SER A 282 -1.27 -14.81 -5.08
N ALA A 283 -1.04 -13.97 -4.06
CA ALA A 283 0.16 -14.07 -3.23
C ALA A 283 0.21 -15.40 -2.48
N ASP A 284 -0.90 -15.81 -1.88
CA ASP A 284 -1.00 -17.08 -1.14
C ASP A 284 -0.77 -18.29 -2.05
N VAL A 285 -1.32 -18.28 -3.28
CA VAL A 285 -1.07 -19.32 -4.31
C VAL A 285 0.40 -19.33 -4.73
N LEU A 286 0.97 -18.18 -5.07
CA LEU A 286 2.34 -18.08 -5.58
C LEU A 286 3.38 -18.41 -4.50
N SER A 287 3.07 -18.17 -3.23
CA SER A 287 3.92 -18.56 -2.09
C SER A 287 3.69 -19.98 -1.60
N GLY A 288 2.76 -20.73 -2.21
CA GLY A 288 2.48 -22.13 -1.86
C GLY A 288 1.67 -22.34 -0.58
N ARG A 289 1.08 -21.27 0.00
CA ARG A 289 0.25 -21.37 1.21
C ARG A 289 -1.08 -22.04 0.94
N ILE A 290 -1.68 -21.79 -0.22
CA ILE A 290 -2.89 -22.44 -0.69
C ILE A 290 -2.70 -22.94 -2.12
N SER A 291 -3.47 -23.95 -2.49
CA SER A 291 -3.55 -24.36 -3.89
C SER A 291 -4.33 -23.33 -4.72
N ARG A 292 -4.08 -23.31 -6.03
CA ARG A 292 -4.84 -22.43 -6.94
C ARG A 292 -6.34 -22.76 -6.92
N HIS A 293 -6.70 -24.03 -6.73
CA HIS A 293 -8.09 -24.47 -6.65
C HIS A 293 -8.78 -23.87 -5.40
N GLN A 294 -8.13 -23.97 -4.24
CA GLN A 294 -8.63 -23.32 -3.01
C GLN A 294 -8.84 -21.82 -3.19
N GLY A 295 -7.87 -21.12 -3.81
CA GLY A 295 -8.02 -19.70 -4.11
C GLY A 295 -9.20 -19.37 -5.05
N ILE A 296 -9.46 -20.22 -6.04
CA ILE A 296 -10.64 -20.08 -6.92
C ILE A 296 -11.93 -20.30 -6.13
N ASP A 297 -11.98 -21.32 -5.27
CA ASP A 297 -13.16 -21.62 -4.49
C ASP A 297 -13.48 -20.48 -3.49
N GLU A 298 -12.46 -19.88 -2.89
CA GLU A 298 -12.65 -18.72 -2.03
C GLU A 298 -13.20 -17.50 -2.79
N LEU A 299 -12.79 -17.30 -4.04
CA LEU A 299 -13.34 -16.24 -4.89
C LEU A 299 -14.78 -16.45 -5.32
N LYS A 300 -15.28 -17.71 -5.33
CA LYS A 300 -16.71 -18.01 -5.58
C LYS A 300 -17.61 -17.53 -4.43
N ILE A 301 -17.08 -17.46 -3.21
CA ILE A 301 -17.81 -16.95 -2.07
C ILE A 301 -18.03 -15.45 -2.27
N THR A 302 -19.27 -15.01 -2.33
CA THR A 302 -19.60 -13.58 -2.42
C THR A 302 -18.99 -12.84 -1.23
N TYR A 303 -18.27 -11.75 -1.51
CA TYR A 303 -17.70 -10.92 -0.44
C TYR A 303 -18.86 -10.37 0.41
N PRO A 304 -18.87 -10.61 1.72
CA PRO A 304 -19.93 -10.07 2.56
C PRO A 304 -19.87 -8.55 2.56
N ILE A 305 -20.96 -7.92 2.11
CA ILE A 305 -21.10 -6.46 2.15
C ILE A 305 -21.65 -6.09 3.52
N ASP A 306 -20.87 -5.34 4.28
CA ASP A 306 -21.34 -4.73 5.52
C ASP A 306 -21.96 -3.37 5.23
N MET A 307 -23.29 -3.33 5.13
CA MET A 307 -24.01 -2.09 4.84
C MET A 307 -23.83 -1.03 5.94
N GLN A 308 -23.55 -1.42 7.19
CA GLN A 308 -23.25 -0.44 8.25
C GLN A 308 -21.97 0.34 7.95
N VAL A 309 -20.96 -0.32 7.40
CA VAL A 309 -19.70 0.34 6.96
C VAL A 309 -19.96 1.27 5.76
N VAL A 310 -20.84 0.87 4.84
CA VAL A 310 -21.23 1.71 3.68
C VAL A 310 -21.93 2.97 4.16
N ASP A 311 -22.97 2.83 5.02
CA ASP A 311 -23.73 3.95 5.57
C ASP A 311 -22.82 4.89 6.41
N TYR A 312 -21.92 4.30 7.18
CA TYR A 312 -20.94 5.05 7.96
C TYR A 312 -20.03 5.87 7.05
N ALA A 313 -19.54 5.30 5.94
CA ALA A 313 -18.68 6.01 5.00
C ALA A 313 -19.42 7.17 4.31
N ILE A 314 -20.63 6.94 3.81
CA ILE A 314 -21.49 7.96 3.20
C ILE A 314 -21.74 9.12 4.17
N LYS A 315 -22.18 8.81 5.38
CA LYS A 315 -22.45 9.79 6.44
C LYS A 315 -21.20 10.59 6.80
N LYS A 316 -20.07 9.93 6.98
CA LYS A 316 -18.83 10.57 7.40
C LYS A 316 -18.22 11.44 6.31
N LEU A 317 -18.40 11.06 5.05
CA LEU A 317 -18.07 11.89 3.89
C LEU A 317 -19.07 13.03 3.67
N GLN A 318 -20.19 13.07 4.39
CA GLN A 318 -21.27 14.04 4.20
C GLN A 318 -21.80 14.04 2.76
N LEU A 319 -21.96 12.86 2.18
CA LEU A 319 -22.65 12.68 0.89
C LEU A 319 -24.13 12.50 1.13
N SER A 320 -24.98 13.12 0.31
CA SER A 320 -26.39 12.74 0.23
C SER A 320 -26.53 11.38 -0.47
N GLN A 321 -27.66 10.69 -0.23
CA GLN A 321 -27.93 9.42 -0.93
C GLN A 321 -27.98 9.61 -2.45
N ASP A 322 -28.56 10.70 -2.93
CA ASP A 322 -28.68 11.01 -4.35
C ASP A 322 -27.30 11.29 -4.97
N GLU A 323 -26.43 12.03 -4.26
CA GLU A 323 -25.05 12.26 -4.68
C GLU A 323 -24.27 10.94 -4.74
N PHE A 324 -24.41 10.09 -3.74
CA PHE A 324 -23.75 8.79 -3.73
C PHE A 324 -24.25 7.88 -4.84
N ASN A 325 -25.56 7.83 -5.09
CA ASN A 325 -26.14 7.08 -6.19
C ASN A 325 -25.64 7.61 -7.55
N SER A 326 -25.54 8.92 -7.70
CA SER A 326 -24.98 9.55 -8.91
C SER A 326 -23.51 9.13 -9.11
N ILE A 327 -22.70 9.15 -8.06
CA ILE A 327 -21.31 8.68 -8.08
C ILE A 327 -21.25 7.21 -8.53
N MET A 328 -22.09 6.35 -7.96
CA MET A 328 -22.09 4.92 -8.29
C MET A 328 -22.53 4.62 -9.72
N ASN A 329 -23.44 5.42 -10.28
CA ASN A 329 -23.96 5.28 -11.64
C ASN A 329 -23.08 5.94 -12.71
N GLU A 330 -22.18 6.85 -12.34
CA GLU A 330 -21.25 7.49 -13.29
C GLU A 330 -20.36 6.44 -13.97
N LYS A 331 -20.13 6.62 -15.27
CA LYS A 331 -19.30 5.69 -16.06
C LYS A 331 -17.90 5.55 -15.46
N PRO A 332 -17.41 4.31 -15.26
CA PRO A 332 -16.05 4.09 -14.78
C PRO A 332 -14.98 4.75 -15.66
N LYS A 333 -14.04 5.40 -15.03
CA LYS A 333 -12.85 6.04 -15.61
C LYS A 333 -11.58 5.43 -15.01
N SER A 334 -10.44 5.81 -15.56
CA SER A 334 -9.12 5.39 -15.08
C SER A 334 -8.23 6.61 -14.83
N PHE A 335 -7.10 6.41 -14.18
CA PHE A 335 -6.09 7.47 -14.03
C PHE A 335 -5.61 8.06 -15.38
N LEU A 336 -5.78 7.31 -16.48
CA LEU A 336 -5.39 7.73 -17.84
C LEU A 336 -6.33 8.80 -18.43
N ASP A 337 -7.51 8.99 -17.84
CA ASP A 337 -8.47 10.01 -18.24
C ASP A 337 -8.17 11.37 -17.59
N TYR A 338 -7.15 11.43 -16.73
CA TYR A 338 -6.77 12.60 -15.96
C TYR A 338 -5.30 12.98 -16.17
N GLN A 339 -4.95 14.22 -15.81
CA GLN A 339 -3.56 14.68 -15.84
C GLN A 339 -2.74 13.99 -14.75
N THR A 340 -1.68 13.31 -15.18
CA THR A 340 -0.77 12.55 -14.33
C THR A 340 0.68 12.73 -14.79
N ASN A 341 1.63 12.20 -13.98
CA ASN A 341 3.04 12.13 -14.37
C ASN A 341 3.38 10.93 -15.29
N ALA A 342 2.38 10.12 -15.71
CA ALA A 342 2.63 8.90 -16.48
C ALA A 342 3.45 9.15 -17.76
N ASN A 343 3.11 10.21 -18.51
CA ASN A 343 3.84 10.62 -19.71
C ASN A 343 5.29 11.04 -19.39
N PHE A 344 5.48 11.82 -18.34
CA PHE A 344 6.81 12.25 -17.89
C PHE A 344 7.66 11.04 -17.49
N ILE A 345 7.15 10.17 -16.64
CA ILE A 345 7.81 8.93 -16.20
C ILE A 345 8.22 8.07 -17.41
N SER A 346 7.32 7.94 -18.39
CA SER A 346 7.63 7.18 -19.62
C SER A 346 8.76 7.82 -20.45
N ARG A 347 8.87 9.16 -20.48
CA ARG A 347 9.94 9.86 -21.20
C ARG A 347 11.30 9.73 -20.51
N VAL A 348 11.32 9.77 -19.18
CA VAL A 348 12.56 9.69 -18.37
C VAL A 348 12.86 8.26 -17.92
N TRP A 349 12.24 7.26 -18.56
CA TRP A 349 12.39 5.85 -18.16
C TRP A 349 13.84 5.38 -18.09
N TRP A 350 14.70 5.86 -19.00
CA TRP A 350 16.13 5.53 -19.01
C TRP A 350 16.84 5.94 -17.70
N ALA A 351 16.47 7.08 -17.13
CA ALA A 351 17.03 7.53 -15.85
C ALA A 351 16.52 6.67 -14.67
N ILE A 352 15.25 6.28 -14.70
CA ILE A 352 14.66 5.39 -13.70
C ILE A 352 15.31 4.00 -13.74
N ASP A 353 15.57 3.46 -14.94
CA ASP A 353 16.27 2.19 -15.14
C ASP A 353 17.70 2.26 -14.60
N PHE A 354 18.42 3.36 -14.84
CA PHE A 354 19.73 3.60 -14.28
C PHE A 354 19.70 3.66 -12.74
N LEU A 355 18.79 4.44 -12.16
CA LEU A 355 18.64 4.55 -10.71
C LEU A 355 18.26 3.22 -10.05
N TYR A 356 17.50 2.38 -10.74
CA TYR A 356 17.21 1.03 -10.28
C TYR A 356 18.47 0.15 -10.26
N LYS A 357 19.28 0.16 -11.33
CA LYS A 357 20.52 -0.62 -11.42
C LYS A 357 21.53 -0.28 -10.31
N ILE A 358 21.55 0.97 -9.85
CA ILE A 358 22.41 1.40 -8.73
C ILE A 358 21.71 1.31 -7.36
N GLY A 359 20.56 0.63 -7.28
CA GLY A 359 19.89 0.28 -6.02
C GLY A 359 19.19 1.45 -5.30
N ILE A 360 18.84 2.54 -6.02
CA ILE A 360 18.11 3.68 -5.46
C ILE A 360 16.59 3.48 -5.55
N VAL A 361 16.10 2.98 -6.69
CA VAL A 361 14.69 2.71 -6.91
C VAL A 361 14.36 1.30 -6.44
N GLN A 362 13.28 1.14 -5.68
CA GLN A 362 12.83 -0.15 -5.17
C GLN A 362 12.25 -1.04 -6.28
N ASP A 363 12.41 -2.37 -6.13
CA ASP A 363 11.95 -3.39 -7.09
C ASP A 363 10.47 -3.23 -7.46
N LEU A 364 9.58 -3.16 -6.46
CA LEU A 364 8.13 -3.03 -6.72
C LEU A 364 7.78 -1.76 -7.47
N VAL A 365 8.41 -0.64 -7.12
CA VAL A 365 8.23 0.66 -7.79
C VAL A 365 8.72 0.56 -9.24
N TYR A 366 9.92 0.03 -9.45
CA TYR A 366 10.50 -0.16 -10.77
C TYR A 366 9.61 -1.02 -11.67
N HIS A 367 9.21 -2.21 -11.21
CA HIS A 367 8.41 -3.11 -12.01
C HIS A 367 7.02 -2.55 -12.33
N LYS A 368 6.38 -1.87 -11.37
CA LYS A 368 5.10 -1.21 -11.59
C LYS A 368 5.19 -0.13 -12.67
N TYR A 369 6.17 0.75 -12.60
CA TYR A 369 6.35 1.80 -13.60
C TYR A 369 6.91 1.30 -14.93
N LYS A 370 7.59 0.15 -14.97
CA LYS A 370 7.94 -0.54 -16.22
C LYS A 370 6.71 -0.98 -17.00
N ILE A 371 5.69 -1.49 -16.31
CA ILE A 371 4.38 -1.81 -16.93
C ILE A 371 3.73 -0.53 -17.44
N LEU A 372 3.67 0.55 -16.62
CA LEU A 372 3.13 1.84 -17.02
C LEU A 372 3.78 2.37 -18.31
N THR A 373 5.08 2.35 -18.38
CA THR A 373 5.84 2.83 -19.56
C THR A 373 5.45 2.05 -20.83
N LYS A 374 5.22 0.74 -20.72
CA LYS A 374 4.74 -0.07 -21.84
C LYS A 374 3.31 0.31 -22.26
N ILE A 375 2.43 0.61 -21.31
CA ILE A 375 1.06 1.09 -21.58
C ILE A 375 1.10 2.43 -22.31
N MET A 376 1.90 3.39 -21.80
CA MET A 376 2.00 4.73 -22.37
C MET A 376 2.59 4.75 -23.79
N LYS A 377 3.50 3.82 -24.12
CA LYS A 377 4.07 3.67 -25.46
C LYS A 377 3.10 3.10 -26.48
N LYS A 378 2.12 2.30 -26.06
CA LYS A 378 1.06 1.75 -26.96
C LYS A 378 -0.02 2.77 -27.31
N LYS A 379 -0.21 3.79 -26.47
CA LYS A 379 -1.22 4.85 -26.66
C LYS A 379 -0.74 6.00 -27.56
N LYS A 380 0.54 6.02 -27.90
CA LYS A 380 1.14 6.90 -28.90
C LYS A 380 1.20 6.22 -30.26
#